data_cb7830ab791e0fa5e91e195912097fd7
#
_entry.id   cb7830ab791e0fa5e91e195912097fd7
#
_cell.length_a   1.000
_cell.length_b   1.000
_cell.length_c   1.000
_cell.angle_alpha   90.00
_cell.angle_beta   90.00
_cell.angle_gamma   90.00
#
_symmetry.space_group_name_H-M   'P 1'
#
loop_
_entity.id
_entity.type
_entity.pdbx_description
1 polymer ?
#
loop_
_entity_poly.entity_id
_entity_poly.type
_entity_poly.pdbx_seq_one_letter_code
_entity_poly.pdbx_strand_id
1 'polypeptide(L)'
;MTLLSLGCLALVALVPACRKVSTVVRSTVPGASGESRLEPRVEISTSANQNNPVAIDLVLVSDKKLLDELKKLSAKEWFEKRNQYQLDYPKELELSTHRWEWVPGQVVKIAPVTVKFEISGGIIFANYFTPGAHRALINPRKNILIKLGEEDFTVEVLKK
;
A
#
# COMPACT_ATOMS: atom_id res chain seq x y z
N MET A 1 30.67 12.00 92.29
CA MET A 1 31.93 11.79 91.55
C MET A 1 31.55 11.58 90.12
N THR A 2 31.54 12.63 89.38
CA THR A 2 32.37 13.07 88.29
C THR A 2 32.66 11.97 87.23
N LEU A 3 32.15 12.11 86.03
CA LEU A 3 33.01 12.37 84.91
C LEU A 3 32.14 12.60 83.63
N LEU A 4 32.41 13.74 82.99
CA LEU A 4 31.98 14.12 81.66
C LEU A 4 32.56 13.17 80.62
N SER A 5 31.78 12.87 79.55
CA SER A 5 32.36 12.45 78.30
C SER A 5 31.65 13.13 77.15
N LEU A 6 32.44 13.92 76.47
CA LEU A 6 32.14 14.66 75.24
C LEU A 6 31.84 13.65 74.08
N GLY A 7 30.67 13.71 73.50
CA GLY A 7 30.32 12.93 72.29
C GLY A 7 30.24 13.83 71.08
N CYS A 8 31.10 13.57 70.17
CA CYS A 8 31.31 14.25 68.88
C CYS A 8 30.08 14.14 67.95
N LEU A 9 29.54 15.27 67.59
CA LEU A 9 28.40 15.40 66.66
C LEU A 9 28.99 15.31 65.25
N ALA A 10 28.86 14.15 64.59
CA ALA A 10 29.20 13.97 63.15
C ALA A 10 28.02 14.41 62.27
N LEU A 11 28.18 15.56 61.69
CA LEU A 11 27.24 16.12 60.71
C LEU A 11 27.41 15.35 59.36
N VAL A 12 26.51 14.41 59.07
CA VAL A 12 26.45 13.74 57.77
C VAL A 12 25.73 14.65 56.78
N ALA A 13 26.47 15.28 55.90
CA ALA A 13 25.93 16.05 54.79
C ALA A 13 25.30 15.11 53.75
N LEU A 14 23.97 15.12 53.67
CA LEU A 14 23.23 14.46 52.59
C LEU A 14 23.43 15.27 51.30
N VAL A 15 24.23 14.78 50.39
CA VAL A 15 24.34 15.34 49.04
C VAL A 15 23.21 14.73 48.18
N PRO A 16 22.25 15.52 47.65
CA PRO A 16 21.30 14.99 46.71
C PRO A 16 22.01 14.74 45.37
N ALA A 17 22.21 13.49 45.03
CA ALA A 17 22.65 13.08 43.71
C ALA A 17 21.53 13.37 42.71
N CYS A 18 21.62 14.48 41.98
CA CYS A 18 20.82 14.75 40.79
C CYS A 18 21.15 13.69 39.75
N ARG A 19 20.40 12.59 39.72
CA ARG A 19 20.34 11.68 38.58
C ARG A 19 19.66 12.42 37.44
N LYS A 20 20.46 12.89 36.47
CA LYS A 20 19.93 13.30 35.16
C LYS A 20 19.30 12.06 34.54
N VAL A 21 17.99 11.95 34.61
CA VAL A 21 17.21 11.03 33.83
C VAL A 21 17.28 11.56 32.39
N SER A 22 18.19 11.03 31.58
CA SER A 22 18.18 11.24 30.17
C SER A 22 16.95 10.51 29.60
N THR A 23 15.85 11.23 29.48
CA THR A 23 14.69 10.79 28.71
C THR A 23 15.16 10.72 27.26
N VAL A 24 15.54 9.54 26.80
CA VAL A 24 15.69 9.28 25.37
C VAL A 24 14.30 9.42 24.78
N VAL A 25 13.99 10.61 24.31
CA VAL A 25 12.85 10.83 23.42
C VAL A 25 13.18 10.05 22.14
N ARG A 26 12.69 8.82 22.07
CA ARG A 26 12.67 8.05 20.84
C ARG A 26 11.73 8.80 19.92
N SER A 27 12.28 9.70 19.11
CA SER A 27 11.57 10.30 18.03
C SER A 27 11.12 9.15 17.13
N THR A 28 9.87 8.75 17.23
CA THR A 28 9.21 7.90 16.23
C THR A 28 9.18 8.71 14.95
N VAL A 29 10.16 8.45 14.09
CA VAL A 29 10.15 8.97 12.72
C VAL A 29 8.86 8.45 12.08
N PRO A 30 7.91 9.32 11.67
CA PRO A 30 6.76 8.87 10.89
C PRO A 30 7.30 8.39 9.54
N GLY A 31 7.35 7.07 9.33
CA GLY A 31 7.87 6.48 8.09
C GLY A 31 8.57 5.14 8.26
N ALA A 32 8.66 4.59 9.49
CA ALA A 32 9.24 3.26 9.75
C ALA A 32 8.20 2.12 9.75
N SER A 33 6.97 2.35 9.31
CA SER A 33 6.11 1.27 8.87
C SER A 33 6.59 0.91 7.47
N GLY A 34 6.97 -0.35 7.19
CA GLY A 34 7.44 -0.82 5.89
C GLY A 34 6.38 -0.71 4.78
N GLU A 35 5.67 0.40 4.72
CA GLU A 35 4.58 0.70 3.80
C GLU A 35 5.01 1.79 2.83
N SER A 36 4.62 1.65 1.58
CA SER A 36 4.73 2.70 0.56
C SER A 36 3.34 3.12 0.08
N ARG A 37 3.27 4.25 -0.59
CA ARG A 37 2.02 4.75 -1.19
C ARG A 37 2.14 4.68 -2.70
N LEU A 38 1.17 4.06 -3.34
CA LEU A 38 0.95 4.10 -4.76
C LEU A 38 -0.09 5.17 -5.05
N GLU A 39 0.24 6.14 -5.87
CA GLU A 39 -0.67 7.19 -6.33
C GLU A 39 -1.05 6.92 -7.79
N PRO A 40 -2.15 6.18 -8.02
CA PRO A 40 -2.63 5.95 -9.37
C PRO A 40 -3.30 7.21 -9.90
N ARG A 41 -3.00 7.54 -11.16
CA ARG A 41 -3.74 8.53 -11.94
C ARG A 41 -4.42 7.83 -13.09
N VAL A 42 -5.50 8.40 -13.60
CA VAL A 42 -6.23 7.85 -14.74
C VAL A 42 -6.61 8.95 -15.72
N GLU A 43 -6.45 8.65 -17.01
CA GLU A 43 -6.98 9.40 -18.14
C GLU A 43 -7.98 8.51 -18.86
N ILE A 44 -9.19 8.99 -19.06
CA ILE A 44 -10.29 8.20 -19.62
C ILE A 44 -10.71 8.86 -20.93
N SER A 45 -10.49 8.16 -22.06
CA SER A 45 -10.96 8.63 -23.36
C SER A 45 -12.49 8.74 -23.37
N THR A 46 -13.00 9.69 -24.14
CA THR A 46 -14.45 9.80 -24.40
C THR A 46 -15.00 8.61 -25.19
N SER A 47 -14.12 7.86 -25.89
CA SER A 47 -14.45 6.61 -26.59
C SER A 47 -14.03 5.35 -25.84
N ALA A 48 -13.60 5.45 -24.56
CA ALA A 48 -13.10 4.31 -23.82
C ALA A 48 -14.08 3.12 -23.86
N ASN A 49 -13.53 1.90 -24.06
CA ASN A 49 -14.30 0.66 -24.17
C ASN A 49 -15.51 0.78 -25.11
N GLN A 50 -15.31 1.40 -26.26
CA GLN A 50 -16.40 1.61 -27.25
C GLN A 50 -17.62 2.35 -26.66
N ASN A 51 -17.36 3.41 -25.90
CA ASN A 51 -18.35 4.22 -25.16
C ASN A 51 -19.11 3.47 -24.05
N ASN A 52 -18.51 2.41 -23.48
CA ASN A 52 -19.09 1.67 -22.35
C ASN A 52 -18.27 1.86 -21.09
N PRO A 53 -18.85 1.69 -19.90
CA PRO A 53 -18.13 1.70 -18.64
C PRO A 53 -17.01 0.65 -18.63
N VAL A 54 -15.91 0.97 -17.94
CA VAL A 54 -14.77 0.07 -17.76
C VAL A 54 -14.64 -0.26 -16.28
N ALA A 55 -14.82 -1.52 -15.92
CA ALA A 55 -14.48 -2.01 -14.58
C ALA A 55 -12.98 -2.29 -14.51
N ILE A 56 -12.33 -1.79 -13.47
CA ILE A 56 -10.90 -1.89 -13.24
C ILE A 56 -10.64 -2.50 -11.87
N ASP A 57 -9.84 -3.55 -11.84
CA ASP A 57 -9.31 -4.11 -10.59
C ASP A 57 -7.79 -3.94 -10.54
N LEU A 58 -7.29 -3.25 -9.51
CA LEU A 58 -5.89 -3.26 -9.13
C LEU A 58 -5.69 -4.35 -8.07
N VAL A 59 -4.94 -5.37 -8.41
CA VAL A 59 -4.68 -6.54 -7.59
C VAL A 59 -3.25 -6.50 -7.08
N LEU A 60 -3.07 -6.47 -5.77
CA LEU A 60 -1.77 -6.50 -5.10
C LEU A 60 -1.57 -7.87 -4.45
N VAL A 61 -0.40 -8.46 -4.66
CA VAL A 61 -0.11 -9.85 -4.26
C VAL A 61 1.24 -9.94 -3.56
N SER A 62 1.29 -10.63 -2.42
CA SER A 62 2.53 -10.91 -1.69
C SER A 62 3.21 -12.20 -2.15
N ASP A 63 2.45 -13.25 -2.40
CA ASP A 63 2.98 -14.55 -2.85
C ASP A 63 3.37 -14.52 -4.33
N LYS A 64 4.63 -14.89 -4.62
CA LYS A 64 5.14 -14.88 -6.00
C LYS A 64 4.49 -15.95 -6.89
N LYS A 65 4.12 -17.11 -6.33
CA LYS A 65 3.49 -18.18 -7.12
C LYS A 65 2.08 -17.77 -7.53
N LEU A 66 1.32 -17.18 -6.60
CA LEU A 66 0.01 -16.61 -6.90
C LEU A 66 0.12 -15.48 -7.93
N LEU A 67 1.11 -14.59 -7.80
CA LEU A 67 1.36 -13.55 -8.80
C LEU A 67 1.66 -14.16 -10.19
N ASP A 68 2.46 -15.23 -10.25
CA ASP A 68 2.80 -15.91 -11.50
C ASP A 68 1.60 -16.66 -12.10
N GLU A 69 0.65 -17.10 -11.30
CA GLU A 69 -0.62 -17.64 -11.73
C GLU A 69 -1.52 -16.55 -12.31
N LEU A 70 -1.75 -15.48 -11.54
CA LEU A 70 -2.64 -14.39 -11.95
C LEU A 70 -2.16 -13.68 -13.23
N LYS A 71 -0.84 -13.59 -13.45
CA LYS A 71 -0.27 -13.05 -14.69
C LYS A 71 -0.69 -13.79 -15.96
N LYS A 72 -1.16 -15.02 -15.87
CA LYS A 72 -1.59 -15.83 -17.00
C LYS A 72 -3.04 -15.57 -17.38
N LEU A 73 -3.84 -15.05 -16.44
CA LEU A 73 -5.26 -14.79 -16.69
C LEU A 73 -5.44 -13.56 -17.58
N SER A 74 -6.39 -13.62 -18.49
CA SER A 74 -6.99 -12.42 -19.10
C SER A 74 -7.85 -11.67 -18.08
N ALA A 75 -8.21 -10.42 -18.39
CA ALA A 75 -9.15 -9.68 -17.55
C ALA A 75 -10.49 -10.42 -17.44
N LYS A 76 -11.02 -10.94 -18.54
CA LYS A 76 -12.24 -11.73 -18.54
C LYS A 76 -12.19 -12.88 -17.54
N GLU A 77 -11.14 -13.70 -17.59
CA GLU A 77 -10.97 -14.82 -16.65
C GLU A 77 -10.83 -14.36 -15.20
N TRP A 78 -10.13 -13.23 -14.97
CA TRP A 78 -10.03 -12.63 -13.65
C TRP A 78 -11.42 -12.21 -13.14
N PHE A 79 -12.21 -11.45 -13.91
CA PHE A 79 -13.53 -10.98 -13.50
C PHE A 79 -14.51 -12.12 -13.26
N GLU A 80 -14.39 -13.24 -13.97
CA GLU A 80 -15.17 -14.45 -13.74
C GLU A 80 -14.76 -15.18 -12.44
N LYS A 81 -13.47 -15.23 -12.11
CA LYS A 81 -12.91 -16.04 -11.01
C LYS A 81 -12.56 -15.24 -9.75
N ARG A 82 -12.54 -13.92 -9.78
CA ARG A 82 -12.03 -13.07 -8.68
C ARG A 82 -12.67 -13.35 -7.33
N ASN A 83 -13.96 -13.71 -7.30
CA ASN A 83 -14.65 -14.01 -6.04
C ASN A 83 -14.09 -15.31 -5.43
N GLN A 84 -13.76 -16.31 -6.25
CA GLN A 84 -13.12 -17.54 -5.78
C GLN A 84 -11.73 -17.26 -5.23
N TYR A 85 -10.91 -16.50 -5.96
CA TYR A 85 -9.58 -16.09 -5.45
C TYR A 85 -9.66 -15.37 -4.11
N GLN A 86 -10.68 -14.54 -3.89
CA GLN A 86 -10.85 -13.85 -2.60
C GLN A 86 -11.28 -14.78 -1.47
N LEU A 87 -12.02 -15.84 -1.77
CA LEU A 87 -12.36 -16.88 -0.81
C LEU A 87 -11.16 -17.76 -0.47
N ASP A 88 -10.33 -18.08 -1.46
CA ASP A 88 -9.14 -18.90 -1.30
C ASP A 88 -7.99 -18.15 -0.59
N TYR A 89 -7.93 -16.82 -0.79
CA TYR A 89 -6.93 -15.91 -0.19
C TYR A 89 -7.62 -14.79 0.62
N PRO A 90 -8.23 -15.11 1.76
CA PRO A 90 -9.07 -14.17 2.52
C PRO A 90 -8.25 -13.08 3.24
N LYS A 91 -6.93 -13.27 3.38
CA LYS A 91 -6.08 -12.28 4.03
C LYS A 91 -5.69 -11.18 3.05
N GLU A 92 -6.06 -9.95 3.37
CA GLU A 92 -5.72 -8.76 2.58
C GLU A 92 -4.21 -8.62 2.30
N LEU A 93 -3.36 -9.18 3.18
CA LEU A 93 -1.92 -9.21 2.99
C LEU A 93 -1.51 -10.14 1.84
N GLU A 94 -2.23 -11.23 1.62
CA GLU A 94 -1.93 -12.21 0.58
C GLU A 94 -2.44 -11.75 -0.78
N LEU A 95 -3.69 -11.27 -0.81
CA LEU A 95 -4.38 -10.77 -1.99
C LEU A 95 -5.26 -9.57 -1.64
N SER A 96 -4.90 -8.40 -2.12
CA SER A 96 -5.67 -7.17 -1.94
C SER A 96 -6.17 -6.66 -3.28
N THR A 97 -7.43 -6.29 -3.37
CA THR A 97 -8.06 -5.83 -4.61
C THR A 97 -8.73 -4.47 -4.39
N HIS A 98 -8.30 -3.47 -5.17
CA HIS A 98 -8.93 -2.16 -5.25
C HIS A 98 -9.73 -2.10 -6.54
N ARG A 99 -11.02 -1.74 -6.45
CA ARG A 99 -12.00 -1.84 -7.53
C ARG A 99 -12.57 -0.49 -7.87
N TRP A 100 -12.68 -0.22 -9.15
CA TRP A 100 -13.32 0.98 -9.69
C TRP A 100 -14.13 0.62 -10.93
N GLU A 101 -15.08 1.46 -11.23
CA GLU A 101 -15.80 1.44 -12.49
C GLU A 101 -15.94 2.88 -12.96
N TRP A 102 -15.52 3.16 -14.19
CA TRP A 102 -15.51 4.50 -14.75
C TRP A 102 -16.22 4.54 -16.09
N VAL A 103 -16.90 5.68 -16.33
CA VAL A 103 -17.55 5.94 -17.62
C VAL A 103 -16.63 6.75 -18.54
N PRO A 104 -16.78 6.60 -19.89
CA PRO A 104 -15.98 7.35 -20.85
C PRO A 104 -16.00 8.86 -20.62
N GLY A 105 -14.81 9.50 -20.72
CA GLY A 105 -14.66 10.93 -20.52
C GLY A 105 -14.81 11.43 -19.07
N GLN A 106 -14.98 10.55 -18.10
CA GLN A 106 -15.07 10.92 -16.69
C GLN A 106 -13.74 11.48 -16.18
N VAL A 107 -13.82 12.57 -15.39
CA VAL A 107 -12.68 13.11 -14.65
C VAL A 107 -12.74 12.61 -13.22
N VAL A 108 -11.76 11.85 -12.81
CA VAL A 108 -11.72 11.23 -11.48
C VAL A 108 -10.40 11.49 -10.76
N LYS A 109 -10.46 11.51 -9.44
CA LYS A 109 -9.31 11.52 -8.56
C LYS A 109 -9.32 10.25 -7.73
N ILE A 110 -8.28 9.44 -7.88
CA ILE A 110 -8.13 8.18 -7.14
C ILE A 110 -7.40 8.47 -5.82
N ALA A 111 -7.91 7.93 -4.72
CA ALA A 111 -7.20 7.99 -3.45
C ALA A 111 -5.92 7.16 -3.51
N PRO A 112 -4.82 7.60 -2.85
CA PRO A 112 -3.61 6.80 -2.75
C PRO A 112 -3.87 5.43 -2.12
N VAL A 113 -3.24 4.40 -2.67
CA VAL A 113 -3.32 3.02 -2.19
C VAL A 113 -2.12 2.72 -1.31
N THR A 114 -2.36 2.23 -0.10
CA THR A 114 -1.29 1.77 0.80
C THR A 114 -0.76 0.42 0.30
N VAL A 115 0.56 0.35 0.13
CA VAL A 115 1.25 -0.87 -0.32
C VAL A 115 2.15 -1.36 0.80
N LYS A 116 1.81 -2.50 1.39
CA LYS A 116 2.60 -3.13 2.45
C LYS A 116 3.93 -3.66 1.91
N PHE A 117 4.93 -3.78 2.79
CA PHE A 117 6.29 -4.18 2.39
C PHE A 117 6.33 -5.57 1.74
N GLU A 118 5.48 -6.48 2.18
CA GLU A 118 5.41 -7.87 1.73
C GLU A 118 4.90 -8.02 0.29
N ILE A 119 4.26 -6.98 -0.26
CA ILE A 119 3.71 -7.03 -1.62
C ILE A 119 4.83 -7.24 -2.65
N SER A 120 4.77 -8.35 -3.37
CA SER A 120 5.71 -8.76 -4.40
C SER A 120 5.45 -8.12 -5.76
N GLY A 121 4.18 -7.81 -6.07
CA GLY A 121 3.80 -7.21 -7.33
C GLY A 121 2.35 -6.82 -7.39
N GLY A 122 1.97 -6.17 -8.50
CA GLY A 122 0.59 -5.81 -8.78
C GLY A 122 0.21 -6.06 -10.23
N ILE A 123 -1.07 -6.27 -10.46
CA ILE A 123 -1.68 -6.44 -11.78
C ILE A 123 -2.90 -5.53 -11.84
N ILE A 124 -3.06 -4.86 -12.98
CA ILE A 124 -4.30 -4.18 -13.31
C ILE A 124 -5.03 -5.02 -14.33
N PHE A 125 -6.30 -5.31 -14.07
CA PHE A 125 -7.23 -5.92 -15.01
C PHE A 125 -8.30 -4.91 -15.37
N ALA A 126 -8.61 -4.78 -16.65
CA ALA A 126 -9.62 -3.87 -17.18
C ALA A 126 -10.63 -4.65 -18.03
N ASN A 127 -11.91 -4.58 -17.66
CA ASN A 127 -12.96 -5.33 -18.34
C ASN A 127 -13.43 -4.62 -19.61
N TYR A 128 -12.74 -4.89 -20.70
CA TYR A 128 -13.06 -4.40 -22.05
C TYR A 128 -13.97 -5.37 -22.80
N PHE A 129 -14.79 -4.85 -23.69
CA PHE A 129 -15.62 -5.67 -24.59
C PHE A 129 -14.83 -6.26 -25.75
N THR A 130 -13.74 -5.61 -26.15
CA THR A 130 -12.86 -6.10 -27.21
C THR A 130 -12.13 -7.39 -26.79
N PRO A 131 -11.79 -8.27 -27.75
CA PRO A 131 -10.93 -9.40 -27.45
C PRO A 131 -9.53 -8.95 -27.04
N GLY A 132 -9.00 -9.53 -25.96
CA GLY A 132 -7.65 -9.19 -25.50
C GLY A 132 -7.36 -9.72 -24.09
N ALA A 133 -6.12 -9.58 -23.68
CA ALA A 133 -5.73 -9.93 -22.31
C ALA A 133 -6.16 -8.85 -21.32
N HIS A 134 -6.21 -7.60 -21.74
CA HIS A 134 -6.61 -6.41 -20.99
C HIS A 134 -6.07 -6.42 -19.55
N ARG A 135 -4.78 -6.70 -19.40
CA ARG A 135 -4.06 -6.70 -18.14
C ARG A 135 -2.71 -6.03 -18.26
N ALA A 136 -2.26 -5.41 -17.21
CA ALA A 136 -0.93 -4.81 -17.10
C ALA A 136 -0.26 -5.16 -15.78
N LEU A 137 1.00 -5.59 -15.84
CA LEU A 137 1.85 -5.76 -14.67
C LEU A 137 2.38 -4.42 -14.22
N ILE A 138 2.36 -4.17 -12.93
CA ILE A 138 2.90 -2.95 -12.34
C ILE A 138 3.90 -3.22 -11.23
N ASN A 139 4.80 -2.27 -11.03
CA ASN A 139 5.54 -2.18 -9.79
C ASN A 139 4.72 -1.31 -8.80
N PRO A 140 4.15 -1.89 -7.74
CA PRO A 140 3.27 -1.14 -6.83
C PRO A 140 4.00 -0.07 -5.99
N ARG A 141 5.34 0.00 -6.06
CA ARG A 141 6.15 1.05 -5.42
C ARG A 141 6.43 2.24 -6.34
N LYS A 142 5.86 2.27 -7.53
CA LYS A 142 5.98 3.36 -8.51
C LYS A 142 4.60 3.94 -8.79
N ASN A 143 4.52 5.28 -8.81
CA ASN A 143 3.30 5.95 -9.23
C ASN A 143 3.03 5.68 -10.70
N ILE A 144 1.78 5.53 -11.05
CA ILE A 144 1.35 5.10 -12.39
C ILE A 144 0.27 6.01 -12.96
N LEU A 145 0.24 6.07 -14.28
CA LEU A 145 -0.85 6.64 -15.07
C LEU A 145 -1.50 5.53 -15.88
N ILE A 146 -2.79 5.31 -15.65
CA ILE A 146 -3.63 4.40 -16.41
C ILE A 146 -4.33 5.21 -17.50
N LYS A 147 -4.17 4.82 -18.75
CA LYS A 147 -4.83 5.47 -19.89
C LYS A 147 -5.84 4.50 -20.49
N LEU A 148 -7.13 4.83 -20.37
CA LEU A 148 -8.22 4.02 -20.91
C LEU A 148 -8.54 4.49 -22.33
N GLY A 149 -8.23 3.66 -23.32
CA GLY A 149 -8.50 3.88 -24.73
C GLY A 149 -9.80 3.21 -25.19
N GLU A 150 -10.05 3.25 -26.49
CA GLU A 150 -11.25 2.69 -27.11
C GLU A 150 -11.29 1.15 -27.06
N GLU A 151 -10.17 0.49 -27.34
CA GLU A 151 -10.09 -0.96 -27.46
C GLU A 151 -9.28 -1.63 -26.34
N ASP A 152 -8.40 -0.89 -25.68
CA ASP A 152 -7.51 -1.38 -24.63
C ASP A 152 -7.02 -0.22 -23.77
N PHE A 153 -6.26 -0.55 -22.72
CA PHE A 153 -5.63 0.41 -21.85
C PHE A 153 -4.12 0.26 -21.81
N THR A 154 -3.44 1.29 -21.38
CA THR A 154 -2.00 1.27 -21.12
C THR A 154 -1.68 1.78 -19.71
N VAL A 155 -0.53 1.38 -19.20
CA VAL A 155 -0.02 1.85 -17.89
C VAL A 155 1.38 2.39 -18.07
N GLU A 156 1.57 3.63 -17.64
CA GLU A 156 2.87 4.32 -17.67
C GLU A 156 3.36 4.56 -16.22
N VAL A 157 4.65 4.39 -16.00
CA VAL A 157 5.28 4.76 -14.72
C VAL A 157 5.55 6.25 -14.72
N LEU A 158 5.00 6.96 -13.73
CA LEU A 158 5.26 8.37 -13.54
C LEU A 158 6.65 8.58 -12.95
N LYS A 159 7.44 9.42 -13.59
CA LYS A 159 8.72 9.90 -13.03
C LYS A 159 8.40 10.86 -11.86
N LYS A 160 9.18 10.73 -10.80
CA LYS A 160 9.13 11.72 -9.70
C LYS A 160 9.69 13.04 -10.14
#